data_339169d6c9fd3ffa097b48e54eecc966
#
_entry.id   339169d6c9fd3ffa097b48e54eecc966
#
_cell.length_a   1.000
_cell.length_b   1.000
_cell.length_c   1.000
_cell.angle_alpha   90.00
_cell.angle_beta   90.00
_cell.angle_gamma   90.00
#
_symmetry.space_group_name_H-M   'P 1'
#
loop_
_entity.id
_entity.type
_entity.pdbx_description
1 polymer ?
#
loop_
_entity_poly.entity_id
_entity_poly.type
_entity_poly.pdbx_seq_one_letter_code
_entity_poly.pdbx_strand_id
1 'polypeptide(L)'
;ASFTEYTRALLGVEEYEKLVSALQQEPPVSIRLNRLKVHRLKVENALSVQPPWSSEGIYLDERLTFTFDPLFHAGCYYVQEASSMFVEQVLRQHVTKPVVMLDLCAAPGGKSTHARSVLPEGSLLVANEVIRNRSQILAENLTKWGHPDVVVTNNDPADFSALPSFFDVILTDVPCSGEGMFRKDPVAVEEWSPENVEICWQRQRRIIADVWPSLKPGGILIYSTCTYNTKEDEENVRWILQEFGAESLAVDIREEWNITGNLLCGESASVYHFFPHKTKGEGFFLSVLRKPEMAGEDSYADYYSFPKGKSAGKKGKKGGGASSSPVSKENMATAGKWLHDECAGKYVLSAEGAEIHAFPQQCVAELAAMKQHLRVVQAGVAVGEVKGKDLIPAHALAMSALLLRQDVFATEAVSYEQAIAYLRKEAVTLPATAPRGYVLLTY
;
A
#
# COMPACT_ATOMS: atom_id res chain seq x y z
N ALA A 1 11.67 33.64 0.51
CA ALA A 1 12.63 33.09 1.46
C ALA A 1 13.22 31.80 0.88
N SER A 2 14.51 31.55 1.05
CA SER A 2 15.13 30.29 0.70
C SER A 2 14.73 29.21 1.71
N PHE A 3 14.93 27.92 1.38
CA PHE A 3 14.77 26.82 2.33
C PHE A 3 15.50 27.10 3.65
N THR A 4 16.75 27.59 3.56
CA THR A 4 17.56 27.96 4.71
C THR A 4 16.87 29.00 5.62
N GLU A 5 16.39 30.09 5.05
CA GLU A 5 15.75 31.17 5.82
C GLU A 5 14.47 30.69 6.48
N TYR A 6 13.64 29.98 5.73
CA TYR A 6 12.37 29.44 6.23
C TYR A 6 12.60 28.42 7.36
N THR A 7 13.41 27.40 7.11
CA THR A 7 13.60 26.29 8.05
C THR A 7 14.37 26.75 9.30
N ARG A 8 15.33 27.70 9.14
CA ARG A 8 16.02 28.31 10.27
C ARG A 8 15.10 29.16 11.15
N ALA A 9 14.15 29.87 10.54
CA ALA A 9 13.15 30.62 11.30
C ALA A 9 12.19 29.67 12.04
N LEU A 10 11.85 28.53 11.45
CA LEU A 10 10.95 27.53 12.02
C LEU A 10 11.59 26.76 13.20
N LEU A 11 12.80 26.26 13.02
CA LEU A 11 13.46 25.36 13.98
C LEU A 11 14.37 26.11 14.98
N GLY A 12 14.75 27.34 14.68
CA GLY A 12 15.82 28.05 15.35
C GLY A 12 17.20 27.66 14.81
N VAL A 13 18.21 28.45 15.15
CA VAL A 13 19.55 28.34 14.58
C VAL A 13 20.20 26.99 14.91
N GLU A 14 20.15 26.57 16.18
CA GLU A 14 20.82 25.35 16.65
C GLU A 14 20.24 24.07 16.01
N GLU A 15 18.93 23.91 16.01
CA GLU A 15 18.25 22.75 15.42
C GLU A 15 18.39 22.73 13.91
N TYR A 16 18.37 23.90 13.26
CA TYR A 16 18.64 24.01 11.83
C TYR A 16 20.05 23.53 11.45
N GLU A 17 21.07 23.91 12.21
CA GLU A 17 22.46 23.50 11.97
C GLU A 17 22.62 21.97 12.16
N LYS A 18 21.97 21.39 13.15
CA LYS A 18 21.92 19.92 13.33
C LYS A 18 21.24 19.23 12.15
N LEU A 19 20.11 19.76 11.69
CA LEU A 19 19.43 19.23 10.49
C LEU A 19 20.32 19.27 9.27
N VAL A 20 20.96 20.41 8.96
CA VAL A 20 21.86 20.53 7.81
C VAL A 20 23.03 19.56 7.91
N SER A 21 23.61 19.41 9.11
CA SER A 21 24.67 18.43 9.34
C SER A 21 24.21 16.99 9.07
N ALA A 22 22.99 16.64 9.49
CA ALA A 22 22.40 15.32 9.23
C ALA A 22 22.11 15.09 7.75
N LEU A 23 21.67 16.12 7.02
CA LEU A 23 21.41 16.02 5.57
C LEU A 23 22.69 15.81 4.73
N GLN A 24 23.87 16.10 5.27
CA GLN A 24 25.16 15.84 4.63
C GLN A 24 25.70 14.43 4.87
N GLN A 25 25.06 13.65 5.75
CA GLN A 25 25.47 12.28 6.05
C GLN A 25 24.80 11.30 5.09
N GLU A 26 25.39 10.10 4.96
CA GLU A 26 24.76 9.02 4.22
C GLU A 26 23.40 8.65 4.82
N PRO A 27 22.35 8.47 3.98
CA PRO A 27 21.04 8.10 4.45
C PRO A 27 21.06 6.69 5.05
N PRO A 28 20.36 6.44 6.18
CA PRO A 28 20.24 5.10 6.71
C PRO A 28 19.45 4.22 5.72
N VAL A 29 19.87 2.98 5.62
CA VAL A 29 19.19 1.97 4.81
C VAL A 29 18.34 1.09 5.70
N SER A 30 17.09 0.86 5.32
CA SER A 30 16.19 -0.02 6.05
C SER A 30 15.33 -0.86 5.12
N ILE A 31 14.96 -2.03 5.59
CA ILE A 31 14.04 -2.96 4.96
C ILE A 31 12.94 -3.36 5.94
N ARG A 32 11.85 -3.87 5.42
CA ARG A 32 10.76 -4.45 6.22
C ARG A 32 10.47 -5.87 5.75
N LEU A 33 10.49 -6.83 6.67
CA LEU A 33 10.27 -8.24 6.39
C LEU A 33 8.80 -8.55 6.07
N ASN A 34 8.60 -9.52 5.19
CA ASN A 34 7.28 -10.09 4.90
C ASN A 34 7.08 -11.39 5.68
N ARG A 35 6.36 -11.33 6.79
CA ARG A 35 6.12 -12.50 7.67
C ARG A 35 5.28 -13.59 7.04
N LEU A 36 4.56 -13.31 5.97
CA LEU A 36 3.85 -14.35 5.22
C LEU A 36 4.81 -15.30 4.49
N LYS A 37 6.03 -14.82 4.18
CA LYS A 37 7.02 -15.57 3.37
C LYS A 37 8.24 -16.01 4.16
N VAL A 38 8.62 -15.26 5.22
CA VAL A 38 9.81 -15.53 6.00
C VAL A 38 9.52 -15.49 7.49
N HIS A 39 9.77 -16.59 8.18
CA HIS A 39 9.68 -16.65 9.65
C HIS A 39 11.00 -16.25 10.31
N ARG A 40 12.13 -16.57 9.67
CA ARG A 40 13.49 -16.26 10.14
C ARG A 40 14.40 -16.04 8.94
N LEU A 41 14.53 -14.79 8.52
CA LEU A 41 15.53 -14.41 7.55
C LEU A 41 16.78 -13.96 8.31
N LYS A 42 17.91 -14.63 8.08
CA LYS A 42 19.22 -14.06 8.42
C LYS A 42 19.53 -13.04 7.31
N VAL A 43 19.29 -11.78 7.61
CA VAL A 43 19.68 -10.70 6.70
C VAL A 43 21.15 -10.42 6.93
N GLU A 44 21.96 -10.61 5.91
CA GLU A 44 23.35 -10.17 5.93
C GLU A 44 23.40 -8.65 6.13
N ASN A 45 24.37 -8.18 6.90
CA ASN A 45 24.52 -6.76 7.23
C ASN A 45 23.33 -6.12 8.00
N ALA A 46 22.50 -6.94 8.65
CA ALA A 46 21.47 -6.41 9.54
C ALA A 46 22.08 -5.83 10.82
N LEU A 47 21.69 -4.60 11.15
CA LEU A 47 22.03 -4.01 12.45
C LEU A 47 21.19 -4.64 13.56
N SER A 48 21.72 -4.65 14.78
CA SER A 48 20.98 -5.07 15.99
C SER A 48 19.87 -4.07 16.38
N VAL A 49 19.85 -2.88 15.78
CA VAL A 49 18.87 -1.82 16.05
C VAL A 49 17.77 -1.84 15.00
N GLN A 50 16.53 -1.78 15.46
CA GLN A 50 15.33 -1.71 14.63
C GLN A 50 14.66 -0.34 14.75
N PRO A 51 13.87 0.10 13.76
CA PRO A 51 12.95 1.23 13.94
C PRO A 51 12.01 0.91 15.11
N PRO A 52 12.00 1.70 16.19
CA PRO A 52 11.28 1.32 17.41
C PRO A 52 9.75 1.30 17.26
N TRP A 53 9.24 1.89 16.19
CA TRP A 53 7.82 1.93 15.83
C TRP A 53 7.40 0.87 14.81
N SER A 54 8.29 -0.03 14.41
CA SER A 54 7.97 -1.12 13.47
C SER A 54 8.50 -2.45 13.96
N SER A 55 7.64 -3.47 13.99
CA SER A 55 7.98 -4.81 14.44
C SER A 55 8.84 -5.59 13.45
N GLU A 56 8.78 -5.22 12.17
CA GLU A 56 9.41 -5.93 11.05
C GLU A 56 10.47 -5.10 10.34
N GLY A 57 10.69 -3.88 10.80
CA GLY A 57 11.73 -2.99 10.28
C GLY A 57 13.12 -3.44 10.72
N ILE A 58 14.09 -3.37 9.80
CA ILE A 58 15.50 -3.69 10.07
C ILE A 58 16.37 -2.64 9.39
N TYR A 59 17.33 -2.07 10.14
CA TYR A 59 18.38 -1.25 9.54
C TYR A 59 19.50 -2.15 9.00
N LEU A 60 20.09 -1.73 7.88
CA LEU A 60 21.26 -2.35 7.29
C LEU A 60 22.49 -1.47 7.51
N ASP A 61 23.67 -2.09 7.57
CA ASP A 61 24.96 -1.38 7.69
C ASP A 61 25.26 -0.57 6.44
N GLU A 62 24.91 -1.13 5.29
CA GLU A 62 25.18 -0.55 3.98
C GLU A 62 24.04 -0.78 3.01
N ARG A 63 24.03 -0.01 1.91
CA ARG A 63 23.06 -0.19 0.84
C ARG A 63 23.46 -1.35 -0.05
N LEU A 64 22.68 -2.41 -0.02
CA LEU A 64 22.82 -3.55 -0.92
C LEU A 64 22.32 -3.22 -2.33
N THR A 65 22.81 -3.97 -3.32
CA THR A 65 22.24 -3.91 -4.68
C THR A 65 21.04 -4.85 -4.75
N PHE A 66 19.91 -4.41 -4.20
CA PHE A 66 18.69 -5.20 -4.03
C PHE A 66 18.17 -5.86 -5.31
N THR A 67 18.46 -5.27 -6.49
CA THR A 67 18.07 -5.84 -7.78
C THR A 67 18.76 -7.17 -8.12
N PHE A 68 19.85 -7.49 -7.44
CA PHE A 68 20.54 -8.78 -7.55
C PHE A 68 20.22 -9.74 -6.40
N ASP A 69 19.25 -9.42 -5.56
CA ASP A 69 18.80 -10.32 -4.50
C ASP A 69 17.52 -11.07 -4.91
N PRO A 70 17.57 -12.40 -5.10
CA PRO A 70 16.40 -13.19 -5.40
C PRO A 70 15.29 -13.07 -4.36
N LEU A 71 15.63 -12.90 -3.07
CA LEU A 71 14.66 -12.75 -1.98
C LEU A 71 13.87 -11.44 -2.06
N PHE A 72 14.49 -10.37 -2.57
CA PHE A 72 13.80 -9.12 -2.88
C PHE A 72 12.72 -9.34 -3.95
N HIS A 73 13.06 -10.06 -5.01
CA HIS A 73 12.11 -10.37 -6.10
C HIS A 73 11.05 -11.38 -5.70
N ALA A 74 11.37 -12.27 -4.75
CA ALA A 74 10.40 -13.19 -4.14
C ALA A 74 9.44 -12.48 -3.16
N GLY A 75 9.66 -11.20 -2.85
CA GLY A 75 8.82 -10.42 -1.93
C GLY A 75 8.99 -10.82 -0.47
N CYS A 76 10.17 -11.34 -0.09
CA CYS A 76 10.50 -11.69 1.28
C CYS A 76 10.70 -10.45 2.16
N TYR A 77 11.02 -9.32 1.56
CA TYR A 77 11.12 -8.01 2.22
C TYR A 77 10.83 -6.87 1.24
N TYR A 78 10.59 -5.70 1.79
CA TYR A 78 10.44 -4.43 1.07
C TYR A 78 11.51 -3.43 1.52
N VAL A 79 12.15 -2.73 0.59
CA VAL A 79 13.09 -1.64 0.91
C VAL A 79 12.26 -0.41 1.23
N GLN A 80 12.14 -0.08 2.50
CA GLN A 80 11.28 1.00 2.99
C GLN A 80 12.06 1.92 3.93
N GLU A 81 11.82 3.21 3.79
CA GLU A 81 12.35 4.24 4.68
C GLU A 81 11.75 4.09 6.08
N ALA A 82 12.61 4.18 7.11
CA ALA A 82 12.25 3.83 8.47
C ALA A 82 11.17 4.72 9.10
N SER A 83 11.21 6.04 8.87
CA SER A 83 10.22 6.98 9.43
C SER A 83 8.82 6.68 8.90
N SER A 84 8.71 6.32 7.61
CA SER A 84 7.43 5.96 6.99
C SER A 84 6.80 4.67 7.54
N MET A 85 7.59 3.85 8.23
CA MET A 85 7.08 2.65 8.92
C MET A 85 6.23 3.00 10.14
N PHE A 86 6.20 4.25 10.58
CA PHE A 86 5.36 4.72 11.70
C PHE A 86 3.86 4.52 11.46
N VAL A 87 3.44 4.36 10.21
CA VAL A 87 2.06 3.99 9.87
C VAL A 87 1.59 2.72 10.61
N GLU A 88 2.52 1.83 10.97
CA GLU A 88 2.24 0.63 11.77
C GLU A 88 1.64 0.99 13.15
N GLN A 89 2.21 1.98 13.84
CA GLN A 89 1.70 2.41 15.15
C GLN A 89 0.27 2.93 15.07
N VAL A 90 -0.02 3.73 14.03
CA VAL A 90 -1.37 4.24 13.78
C VAL A 90 -2.37 3.10 13.61
N LEU A 91 -2.06 2.17 12.70
CA LEU A 91 -2.96 1.05 12.39
C LEU A 91 -3.16 0.13 13.59
N ARG A 92 -2.11 -0.20 14.33
CA ARG A 92 -2.20 -1.06 15.53
C ARG A 92 -3.05 -0.45 16.64
N GLN A 93 -2.99 0.87 16.82
CA GLN A 93 -3.70 1.54 17.90
C GLN A 93 -5.15 1.86 17.53
N HIS A 94 -5.43 2.20 16.27
CA HIS A 94 -6.74 2.71 15.86
C HIS A 94 -7.55 1.75 15.00
N VAL A 95 -6.95 0.68 14.46
CA VAL A 95 -7.65 -0.27 13.56
C VAL A 95 -7.61 -1.67 14.17
N THR A 96 -8.62 -1.97 15.00
CA THR A 96 -8.71 -3.23 15.76
C THR A 96 -9.73 -4.23 15.19
N LYS A 97 -10.50 -3.82 14.17
CA LYS A 97 -11.52 -4.62 13.49
C LYS A 97 -11.25 -4.64 11.99
N PRO A 98 -11.77 -5.64 11.26
CA PRO A 98 -11.68 -5.64 9.79
C PRO A 98 -12.25 -4.36 9.19
N VAL A 99 -11.55 -3.79 8.22
CA VAL A 99 -11.86 -2.52 7.56
C VAL A 99 -11.70 -2.61 6.05
N VAL A 100 -12.36 -1.71 5.34
CA VAL A 100 -12.01 -1.35 3.95
C VAL A 100 -11.15 -0.09 4.02
N MET A 101 -9.86 -0.27 3.73
CA MET A 101 -8.87 0.82 3.77
C MET A 101 -8.49 1.26 2.36
N LEU A 102 -8.42 2.57 2.13
CA LEU A 102 -7.86 3.18 0.93
C LEU A 102 -6.46 3.75 1.23
N ASP A 103 -5.47 3.38 0.44
CA ASP A 103 -4.21 4.11 0.30
C ASP A 103 -4.30 4.89 -1.02
N LEU A 104 -4.53 6.22 -0.93
CA LEU A 104 -4.93 7.04 -2.06
C LEU A 104 -3.80 7.39 -3.02
N CYS A 105 -2.58 7.56 -2.51
CA CYS A 105 -1.37 7.94 -3.25
C CYS A 105 -0.29 6.87 -3.05
N ALA A 106 -0.61 5.63 -3.43
CA ALA A 106 0.03 4.43 -2.92
C ALA A 106 1.39 4.08 -3.54
N ALA A 107 1.63 4.47 -4.81
CA ALA A 107 2.86 4.04 -5.50
C ALA A 107 4.13 4.57 -4.83
N PRO A 108 5.18 3.75 -4.73
CA PRO A 108 5.36 2.42 -5.34
C PRO A 108 4.81 1.24 -4.52
N GLY A 109 4.23 1.44 -3.31
CA GLY A 109 3.59 0.39 -2.53
C GLY A 109 4.21 0.09 -1.17
N GLY A 110 5.15 0.91 -0.70
CA GLY A 110 5.81 0.72 0.60
C GLY A 110 4.83 0.77 1.77
N LYS A 111 4.01 1.84 1.84
CA LYS A 111 2.98 1.99 2.87
C LYS A 111 1.82 1.01 2.67
N SER A 112 1.42 0.74 1.42
CA SER A 112 0.36 -0.23 1.09
C SER A 112 0.71 -1.65 1.55
N THR A 113 1.90 -2.15 1.20
CA THR A 113 2.36 -3.48 1.64
C THR A 113 2.51 -3.54 3.15
N HIS A 114 2.93 -2.46 3.78
CA HIS A 114 3.03 -2.34 5.23
C HIS A 114 1.65 -2.39 5.88
N ALA A 115 0.73 -1.54 5.44
CA ALA A 115 -0.65 -1.52 5.92
C ALA A 115 -1.30 -2.90 5.81
N ARG A 116 -1.17 -3.57 4.65
CA ARG A 116 -1.73 -4.91 4.46
C ARG A 116 -1.19 -5.93 5.47
N SER A 117 0.08 -5.82 5.86
CA SER A 117 0.68 -6.74 6.83
C SER A 117 0.18 -6.53 8.27
N VAL A 118 -0.36 -5.35 8.57
CA VAL A 118 -0.79 -4.95 9.92
C VAL A 118 -2.30 -4.98 10.09
N LEU A 119 -3.06 -4.75 9.02
CA LEU A 119 -4.52 -4.74 9.06
C LEU A 119 -5.07 -6.08 9.56
N PRO A 120 -6.15 -6.05 10.38
CA PRO A 120 -6.83 -7.27 10.85
C PRO A 120 -7.26 -8.20 9.71
N GLU A 121 -7.28 -9.50 9.99
CA GLU A 121 -7.83 -10.49 9.05
C GLU A 121 -9.25 -10.11 8.63
N GLY A 122 -9.58 -10.29 7.36
CA GLY A 122 -10.86 -9.87 6.78
C GLY A 122 -10.91 -8.42 6.30
N SER A 123 -9.86 -7.64 6.49
CA SER A 123 -9.77 -6.30 5.92
C SER A 123 -9.44 -6.35 4.43
N LEU A 124 -9.95 -5.39 3.66
CA LEU A 124 -9.61 -5.15 2.26
C LEU A 124 -8.75 -3.89 2.14
N LEU A 125 -7.62 -3.99 1.45
CA LEU A 125 -6.80 -2.84 1.07
C LEU A 125 -7.10 -2.46 -0.37
N VAL A 126 -7.46 -1.19 -0.60
CA VAL A 126 -7.54 -0.57 -1.91
C VAL A 126 -6.35 0.38 -2.04
N ALA A 127 -5.50 0.14 -3.01
CA ALA A 127 -4.31 0.95 -3.28
C ALA A 127 -4.47 1.67 -4.62
N ASN A 128 -4.47 3.01 -4.58
CA ASN A 128 -4.70 3.85 -5.74
C ASN A 128 -3.45 4.63 -6.16
N GLU A 129 -3.31 4.83 -7.44
CA GLU A 129 -2.29 5.73 -8.01
C GLU A 129 -2.84 6.40 -9.27
N VAL A 130 -2.76 7.72 -9.34
CA VAL A 130 -3.28 8.50 -10.47
C VAL A 130 -2.44 8.33 -11.73
N ILE A 131 -1.12 8.15 -11.59
CA ILE A 131 -0.21 8.01 -12.71
C ILE A 131 -0.18 6.55 -13.18
N ARG A 132 -0.62 6.31 -14.42
CA ARG A 132 -0.80 4.96 -14.98
C ARG A 132 0.45 4.07 -14.86
N ASN A 133 1.61 4.57 -15.24
CA ASN A 133 2.84 3.76 -15.16
C ASN A 133 3.21 3.40 -13.72
N ARG A 134 3.00 4.32 -12.79
CA ARG A 134 3.22 4.08 -11.36
C ARG A 134 2.21 3.10 -10.77
N SER A 135 0.95 3.09 -11.27
CA SER A 135 -0.05 2.12 -10.84
C SER A 135 0.30 0.69 -11.25
N GLN A 136 1.01 0.49 -12.36
CA GLN A 136 1.52 -0.83 -12.74
C GLN A 136 2.64 -1.30 -11.80
N ILE A 137 3.58 -0.41 -11.45
CA ILE A 137 4.64 -0.70 -10.47
C ILE A 137 4.02 -1.05 -9.09
N LEU A 138 2.98 -0.33 -8.70
CA LEU A 138 2.22 -0.62 -7.47
C LEU A 138 1.60 -2.02 -7.52
N ALA A 139 0.95 -2.38 -8.63
CA ALA A 139 0.34 -3.70 -8.83
C ALA A 139 1.38 -4.83 -8.78
N GLU A 140 2.53 -4.64 -9.42
CA GLU A 140 3.65 -5.58 -9.36
C GLU A 140 4.19 -5.78 -7.95
N ASN A 141 4.37 -4.69 -7.19
CA ASN A 141 4.87 -4.75 -5.81
C ASN A 141 3.88 -5.41 -4.86
N LEU A 142 2.57 -5.16 -5.02
CA LEU A 142 1.53 -5.81 -4.23
C LEU A 142 1.39 -7.30 -4.59
N THR A 143 1.49 -7.65 -5.88
CA THR A 143 1.55 -9.04 -6.33
C THR A 143 2.76 -9.76 -5.72
N LYS A 144 3.93 -9.13 -5.78
CA LYS A 144 5.16 -9.66 -5.20
C LYS A 144 5.06 -9.81 -3.67
N TRP A 145 4.37 -8.91 -2.98
CA TRP A 145 4.08 -9.04 -1.56
C TRP A 145 3.22 -10.26 -1.24
N GLY A 146 2.23 -10.56 -2.10
CA GLY A 146 1.52 -11.84 -2.16
C GLY A 146 0.31 -11.97 -1.24
N HIS A 147 -0.22 -10.89 -0.67
CA HIS A 147 -1.48 -10.94 0.08
C HIS A 147 -2.67 -10.82 -0.87
N PRO A 148 -3.70 -11.70 -0.78
CA PRO A 148 -4.80 -11.71 -1.75
C PRO A 148 -5.86 -10.62 -1.53
N ASP A 149 -5.99 -10.07 -0.33
CA ASP A 149 -7.06 -9.12 0.03
C ASP A 149 -6.67 -7.68 -0.37
N VAL A 150 -6.44 -7.48 -1.66
CA VAL A 150 -5.95 -6.23 -2.23
C VAL A 150 -6.65 -5.92 -3.54
N VAL A 151 -6.97 -4.64 -3.74
CA VAL A 151 -7.42 -4.07 -5.03
C VAL A 151 -6.48 -2.94 -5.41
N VAL A 152 -6.04 -2.88 -6.66
CA VAL A 152 -5.27 -1.76 -7.21
C VAL A 152 -6.15 -0.98 -8.18
N THR A 153 -6.17 0.35 -8.02
CA THR A 153 -6.94 1.26 -8.86
C THR A 153 -6.06 2.34 -9.47
N ASN A 154 -6.52 2.92 -10.59
CA ASN A 154 -5.83 4.01 -11.27
C ASN A 154 -6.81 5.15 -11.56
N ASN A 155 -7.01 6.04 -10.56
CA ASN A 155 -8.04 7.07 -10.60
C ASN A 155 -7.54 8.38 -10.01
N ASP A 156 -8.13 9.51 -10.43
CA ASP A 156 -7.98 10.78 -9.73
C ASP A 156 -8.70 10.71 -8.37
N PRO A 157 -8.23 11.41 -7.33
CA PRO A 157 -8.93 11.48 -6.04
C PRO A 157 -10.41 11.86 -6.13
N ALA A 158 -10.78 12.72 -7.09
CA ALA A 158 -12.16 13.15 -7.31
C ALA A 158 -13.11 11.99 -7.70
N ASP A 159 -12.60 10.95 -8.36
CA ASP A 159 -13.41 9.80 -8.77
C ASP A 159 -13.98 9.03 -7.58
N PHE A 160 -13.31 9.09 -6.43
CA PHE A 160 -13.74 8.42 -5.19
C PHE A 160 -14.98 9.05 -4.57
N SER A 161 -15.34 10.28 -4.92
CA SER A 161 -16.59 10.91 -4.49
C SER A 161 -17.84 10.14 -4.94
N ALA A 162 -17.73 9.31 -5.98
CA ALA A 162 -18.78 8.40 -6.42
C ALA A 162 -19.01 7.20 -5.48
N LEU A 163 -18.17 7.02 -4.48
CA LEU A 163 -18.27 5.99 -3.43
C LEU A 163 -18.41 6.65 -2.05
N PRO A 164 -19.49 7.40 -1.76
CA PRO A 164 -19.64 8.11 -0.50
C PRO A 164 -19.70 7.12 0.68
N SER A 165 -19.06 7.48 1.81
CA SER A 165 -19.05 6.67 3.05
C SER A 165 -18.66 5.21 2.82
N PHE A 166 -17.64 4.98 2.02
CA PHE A 166 -17.23 3.64 1.59
C PHE A 166 -16.05 3.09 2.41
N PHE A 167 -15.07 3.94 2.73
CA PHE A 167 -13.85 3.54 3.42
C PHE A 167 -13.89 3.82 4.91
N ASP A 168 -13.43 2.85 5.70
CA ASP A 168 -13.26 3.00 7.16
C ASP A 168 -11.98 3.77 7.49
N VAL A 169 -10.95 3.60 6.68
CA VAL A 169 -9.64 4.24 6.82
C VAL A 169 -9.16 4.74 5.46
N ILE A 170 -8.68 5.97 5.40
CA ILE A 170 -8.01 6.52 4.23
C ILE A 170 -6.61 6.99 4.64
N LEU A 171 -5.58 6.48 3.98
CA LEU A 171 -4.22 6.96 4.04
C LEU A 171 -3.97 7.88 2.84
N THR A 172 -3.51 9.08 3.10
CA THR A 172 -3.11 10.05 2.08
C THR A 172 -1.66 10.45 2.29
N ASP A 173 -0.74 9.71 1.66
CA ASP A 173 0.66 10.13 1.54
C ASP A 173 0.75 11.09 0.36
N VAL A 174 0.37 12.35 0.62
CA VAL A 174 0.11 13.32 -0.45
C VAL A 174 1.39 13.78 -1.16
N PRO A 175 1.33 14.08 -2.47
CA PRO A 175 2.43 14.74 -3.15
C PRO A 175 2.78 16.05 -2.45
N CYS A 176 4.07 16.25 -2.14
CA CYS A 176 4.57 17.37 -1.36
C CYS A 176 5.83 17.97 -1.97
N SER A 177 6.34 19.07 -1.40
CA SER A 177 7.56 19.74 -1.87
C SER A 177 8.84 18.90 -1.72
N GLY A 178 8.80 17.80 -0.95
CA GLY A 178 9.84 16.79 -0.93
C GLY A 178 11.08 17.15 -0.12
N GLU A 179 10.99 18.06 0.85
CA GLU A 179 12.14 18.49 1.68
C GLU A 179 12.81 17.29 2.40
N GLY A 180 12.02 16.29 2.81
CA GLY A 180 12.51 15.05 3.41
C GLY A 180 13.28 14.14 2.45
N MET A 181 13.33 14.46 1.16
CA MET A 181 14.08 13.72 0.16
C MET A 181 15.44 14.33 -0.17
N PHE A 182 15.75 15.51 0.36
CA PHE A 182 16.96 16.28 0.00
C PHE A 182 18.27 15.50 0.17
N ARG A 183 18.33 14.58 1.12
CA ARG A 183 19.51 13.73 1.34
C ARG A 183 19.67 12.64 0.26
N LYS A 184 18.56 12.22 -0.34
CA LYS A 184 18.52 11.09 -1.30
C LYS A 184 18.39 11.52 -2.75
N ASP A 185 17.77 12.65 -3.00
CA ASP A 185 17.40 13.09 -4.33
C ASP A 185 17.83 14.55 -4.56
N PRO A 186 18.93 14.77 -5.27
CA PRO A 186 19.40 16.11 -5.64
C PRO A 186 18.36 16.90 -6.44
N VAL A 187 17.52 16.22 -7.24
CA VAL A 187 16.47 16.88 -8.04
C VAL A 187 15.43 17.52 -7.12
N ALA A 188 15.10 16.90 -5.98
CA ALA A 188 14.20 17.49 -5.00
C ALA A 188 14.72 18.82 -4.45
N VAL A 189 16.05 18.96 -4.30
CA VAL A 189 16.69 20.22 -3.88
C VAL A 189 16.58 21.30 -4.97
N GLU A 190 16.78 20.91 -6.24
CA GLU A 190 16.74 21.82 -7.39
C GLU A 190 15.30 22.31 -7.67
N GLU A 191 14.30 21.44 -7.52
CA GLU A 191 12.89 21.75 -7.76
C GLU A 191 12.23 22.50 -6.61
N TRP A 192 12.84 22.52 -5.44
CA TRP A 192 12.25 23.18 -4.27
C TRP A 192 12.23 24.71 -4.44
N SER A 193 11.07 25.29 -4.22
CA SER A 193 10.89 26.74 -4.14
C SER A 193 9.68 27.07 -3.25
N PRO A 194 9.57 28.29 -2.71
CA PRO A 194 8.36 28.74 -2.01
C PRO A 194 7.09 28.60 -2.86
N GLU A 195 7.20 28.84 -4.16
CA GLU A 195 6.12 28.70 -5.11
C GLU A 195 5.70 27.23 -5.27
N ASN A 196 6.65 26.29 -5.28
CA ASN A 196 6.35 24.86 -5.33
C ASN A 196 5.68 24.38 -4.04
N VAL A 197 6.11 24.87 -2.87
CA VAL A 197 5.42 24.63 -1.59
C VAL A 197 3.96 25.08 -1.66
N GLU A 198 3.69 26.27 -2.20
CA GLU A 198 2.33 26.80 -2.38
C GLU A 198 1.48 25.92 -3.29
N ILE A 199 2.03 25.49 -4.43
CA ILE A 199 1.36 24.59 -5.38
C ILE A 199 1.04 23.25 -4.73
N CYS A 200 1.99 22.67 -3.97
CA CYS A 200 1.80 21.41 -3.26
C CYS A 200 0.71 21.56 -2.18
N TRP A 201 0.76 22.61 -1.37
CA TRP A 201 -0.22 22.91 -0.35
C TRP A 201 -1.66 23.00 -0.90
N GLN A 202 -1.87 23.71 -2.02
CA GLN A 202 -3.17 23.82 -2.67
C GLN A 202 -3.64 22.46 -3.22
N ARG A 203 -2.72 21.70 -3.83
CA ARG A 203 -2.99 20.35 -4.36
C ARG A 203 -3.41 19.39 -3.26
N GLN A 204 -2.75 19.43 -2.12
CA GLN A 204 -3.04 18.58 -0.95
C GLN A 204 -4.45 18.85 -0.43
N ARG A 205 -4.85 20.12 -0.31
CA ARG A 205 -6.22 20.49 0.09
C ARG A 205 -7.27 19.99 -0.91
N ARG A 206 -7.00 20.10 -2.20
CA ARG A 206 -7.88 19.56 -3.24
C ARG A 206 -8.02 18.04 -3.08
N ILE A 207 -6.91 17.32 -2.94
CA ILE A 207 -6.91 15.85 -2.79
C ILE A 207 -7.77 15.44 -1.58
N ILE A 208 -7.59 16.10 -0.45
CA ILE A 208 -8.35 15.80 0.77
C ILE A 208 -9.84 16.12 0.58
N ALA A 209 -10.18 17.27 0.02
CA ALA A 209 -11.58 17.66 -0.23
C ALA A 209 -12.28 16.69 -1.17
N ASP A 210 -11.60 16.24 -2.22
CA ASP A 210 -12.12 15.31 -3.21
C ASP A 210 -12.41 13.92 -2.62
N VAL A 211 -11.52 13.42 -1.75
CA VAL A 211 -11.66 12.06 -1.18
C VAL A 211 -12.51 12.02 0.09
N TRP A 212 -12.66 13.14 0.81
CA TRP A 212 -13.35 13.20 2.09
C TRP A 212 -14.78 12.62 2.10
N PRO A 213 -15.62 12.83 1.05
CA PRO A 213 -16.94 12.21 1.00
C PRO A 213 -16.92 10.68 1.06
N SER A 214 -15.85 10.05 0.57
CA SER A 214 -15.72 8.59 0.56
C SER A 214 -15.31 7.99 1.90
N LEU A 215 -14.85 8.79 2.86
CA LEU A 215 -14.60 8.37 4.24
C LEU A 215 -15.92 8.24 4.99
N LYS A 216 -16.12 7.12 5.68
CA LYS A 216 -17.29 6.90 6.56
C LYS A 216 -17.29 7.89 7.72
N PRO A 217 -18.46 8.29 8.25
CA PRO A 217 -18.55 8.90 9.57
C PRO A 217 -17.89 8.01 10.62
N GLY A 218 -17.14 8.60 11.55
CA GLY A 218 -16.31 7.87 12.50
C GLY A 218 -15.03 7.27 11.91
N GLY A 219 -14.88 7.30 10.58
CA GLY A 219 -13.71 6.80 9.86
C GLY A 219 -12.47 7.66 10.08
N ILE A 220 -11.30 7.10 9.77
CA ILE A 220 -9.99 7.68 10.07
C ILE A 220 -9.30 8.11 8.78
N LEU A 221 -8.86 9.37 8.73
CA LEU A 221 -7.92 9.88 7.75
C LEU A 221 -6.51 9.88 8.37
N ILE A 222 -5.57 9.23 7.71
CA ILE A 222 -4.14 9.30 8.03
C ILE A 222 -3.51 10.22 6.97
N TYR A 223 -3.12 11.42 7.40
CA TYR A 223 -2.48 12.42 6.56
C TYR A 223 -0.98 12.36 6.73
N SER A 224 -0.21 12.22 5.67
CA SER A 224 1.25 12.20 5.71
C SER A 224 1.90 12.94 4.54
N THR A 225 3.09 13.46 4.79
CA THR A 225 3.98 14.09 3.81
C THR A 225 5.43 13.68 4.06
N CYS A 226 6.31 13.97 3.10
CA CYS A 226 7.76 13.88 3.30
C CYS A 226 8.39 15.29 3.29
N THR A 227 7.85 16.22 4.09
CA THR A 227 8.37 17.59 4.19
C THR A 227 8.51 18.02 5.65
N TYR A 228 9.09 19.17 5.91
CA TYR A 228 9.30 19.74 7.24
C TYR A 228 8.51 21.02 7.47
N ASN A 229 7.95 21.62 6.41
CA ASN A 229 7.33 22.92 6.49
C ASN A 229 5.92 22.85 7.07
N THR A 230 5.59 23.76 7.97
CA THR A 230 4.29 23.82 8.64
C THR A 230 3.15 24.12 7.66
N LYS A 231 3.43 24.69 6.50
CA LYS A 231 2.38 25.03 5.52
C LYS A 231 1.72 23.79 4.94
N GLU A 232 2.52 22.82 4.53
CA GLU A 232 2.03 21.55 3.99
C GLU A 232 1.60 20.58 5.11
N ASP A 233 2.11 20.75 6.32
CA ASP A 233 1.92 19.88 7.46
C ASP A 233 0.82 20.41 8.39
N GLU A 234 1.16 21.14 9.44
CA GLU A 234 0.21 21.59 10.47
C GLU A 234 -0.89 22.50 9.95
N GLU A 235 -0.61 23.39 9.00
CA GLU A 235 -1.65 24.27 8.47
C GLU A 235 -2.70 23.48 7.68
N ASN A 236 -2.31 22.39 6.99
CA ASN A 236 -3.26 21.50 6.36
C ASN A 236 -4.05 20.69 7.39
N VAL A 237 -3.41 20.19 8.45
CA VAL A 237 -4.11 19.52 9.55
C VAL A 237 -5.14 20.47 10.17
N ARG A 238 -4.74 21.71 10.51
CA ARG A 238 -5.65 22.74 11.03
C ARG A 238 -6.81 23.01 10.11
N TRP A 239 -6.56 23.14 8.79
CA TRP A 239 -7.61 23.33 7.80
C TRP A 239 -8.58 22.15 7.77
N ILE A 240 -8.10 20.89 7.81
CA ILE A 240 -8.97 19.70 7.84
C ILE A 240 -9.87 19.72 9.09
N LEU A 241 -9.29 20.06 10.26
CA LEU A 241 -10.05 20.16 11.50
C LEU A 241 -11.15 21.21 11.42
N GLN A 242 -10.86 22.36 10.83
CA GLN A 242 -11.79 23.49 10.74
C GLN A 242 -12.85 23.31 9.62
N GLU A 243 -12.41 22.89 8.45
CA GLU A 243 -13.28 22.77 7.26
C GLU A 243 -14.27 21.61 7.38
N PHE A 244 -13.81 20.48 7.90
CA PHE A 244 -14.61 19.25 7.98
C PHE A 244 -15.08 18.90 9.39
N GLY A 245 -14.74 19.71 10.38
CA GLY A 245 -15.06 19.42 11.78
C GLY A 245 -14.40 18.14 12.30
N ALA A 246 -13.28 17.73 11.70
CA ALA A 246 -12.57 16.50 12.09
C ALA A 246 -12.02 16.60 13.52
N GLU A 247 -11.77 15.45 14.13
CA GLU A 247 -11.14 15.34 15.45
C GLU A 247 -9.71 14.82 15.30
N SER A 248 -8.76 15.43 16.01
CA SER A 248 -7.38 14.95 16.06
C SER A 248 -7.27 13.73 17.00
N LEU A 249 -6.69 12.64 16.50
CA LEU A 249 -6.42 11.44 17.29
C LEU A 249 -4.95 11.34 17.66
N ALA A 250 -4.68 11.09 18.94
CA ALA A 250 -3.32 10.83 19.39
C ALA A 250 -2.88 9.41 19.07
N VAL A 251 -1.60 9.26 18.77
CA VAL A 251 -0.89 7.99 18.68
C VAL A 251 0.10 7.92 19.83
N ASP A 252 0.04 6.86 20.61
CA ASP A 252 0.98 6.67 21.72
C ASP A 252 2.39 6.47 21.19
N ILE A 253 3.30 7.33 21.64
CA ILE A 253 4.72 7.29 21.32
C ILE A 253 5.54 7.30 22.61
N ARG A 254 6.79 6.87 22.51
CA ARG A 254 7.73 6.95 23.61
C ARG A 254 8.66 8.15 23.42
N GLU A 255 9.02 8.80 24.52
CA GLU A 255 9.89 9.98 24.49
C GLU A 255 11.26 9.68 23.84
N GLU A 256 11.81 8.48 24.11
CA GLU A 256 13.08 8.03 23.54
C GLU A 256 13.07 7.85 22.00
N TRP A 257 11.92 7.92 21.37
CA TRP A 257 11.82 7.88 19.90
C TRP A 257 12.19 9.22 19.26
N ASN A 258 12.27 10.29 20.05
CA ASN A 258 12.64 11.65 19.63
C ASN A 258 11.77 12.19 18.47
N ILE A 259 10.51 11.76 18.43
CA ILE A 259 9.53 12.29 17.46
C ILE A 259 9.12 13.69 17.94
N THR A 260 9.15 14.65 17.02
CA THR A 260 8.78 16.03 17.33
C THR A 260 7.28 16.23 17.14
N GLY A 261 6.65 16.91 18.09
CA GLY A 261 5.24 17.29 18.03
C GLY A 261 4.99 18.53 17.19
N ASN A 262 3.86 19.20 17.46
CA ASN A 262 3.38 20.36 16.74
C ASN A 262 4.36 21.55 16.80
N LEU A 263 4.70 22.11 15.63
CA LEU A 263 5.62 23.26 15.50
C LEU A 263 4.88 24.61 15.50
N LEU A 264 3.54 24.62 15.35
CA LEU A 264 2.75 25.83 15.45
C LEU A 264 2.37 26.12 16.90
N CYS A 265 2.74 27.30 17.37
CA CYS A 265 2.40 27.75 18.71
C CYS A 265 0.87 27.83 18.91
N GLY A 266 0.40 27.26 20.04
CA GLY A 266 -1.02 27.33 20.40
C GLY A 266 -1.94 26.31 19.73
N GLU A 267 -1.42 25.43 18.88
CA GLU A 267 -2.17 24.35 18.27
C GLU A 267 -2.13 23.09 19.14
N SER A 268 -3.28 22.43 19.28
CA SER A 268 -3.43 21.23 20.11
C SER A 268 -3.52 19.93 19.33
N ALA A 269 -3.50 20.00 17.98
CA ALA A 269 -3.57 18.81 17.14
C ALA A 269 -2.35 17.89 17.36
N SER A 270 -2.61 16.60 17.47
CA SER A 270 -1.55 15.59 17.55
C SER A 270 -0.91 15.38 16.18
N VAL A 271 0.36 15.71 16.06
CA VAL A 271 1.16 15.56 14.85
C VAL A 271 2.52 14.96 15.19
N TYR A 272 3.15 14.33 14.22
CA TYR A 272 4.38 13.57 14.39
C TYR A 272 5.36 13.91 13.28
N HIS A 273 6.42 14.64 13.62
CA HIS A 273 7.54 14.97 12.73
C HIS A 273 8.73 14.06 12.99
N PHE A 274 9.29 13.57 11.91
CA PHE A 274 10.54 12.81 11.89
C PHE A 274 11.61 13.67 11.22
N PHE A 275 12.61 14.06 11.99
CA PHE A 275 13.73 14.84 11.50
C PHE A 275 15.01 14.00 11.49
N PRO A 276 15.81 14.01 10.40
CA PRO A 276 17.03 13.20 10.30
C PRO A 276 18.06 13.40 11.43
N HIS A 277 18.07 14.56 12.07
CA HIS A 277 18.96 14.85 13.20
C HIS A 277 18.44 14.37 14.57
N LYS A 278 17.18 13.90 14.62
CA LYS A 278 16.54 13.40 15.85
C LYS A 278 16.20 11.93 15.76
N THR A 279 15.76 11.48 14.59
CA THR A 279 15.35 10.10 14.33
C THR A 279 16.25 9.46 13.29
N LYS A 280 16.50 8.16 13.40
CA LYS A 280 17.27 7.42 12.40
C LYS A 280 16.40 7.12 11.17
N GLY A 281 16.25 8.09 10.30
CA GLY A 281 15.40 8.03 9.10
C GLY A 281 15.48 9.31 8.29
N GLU A 282 14.58 9.43 7.31
CA GLU A 282 14.38 10.64 6.50
C GLU A 282 13.27 11.52 7.08
N GLY A 283 13.04 12.68 6.44
CA GLY A 283 11.93 13.54 6.80
C GLY A 283 10.59 12.89 6.52
N PHE A 284 9.72 12.95 7.52
CA PHE A 284 8.37 12.43 7.43
C PHE A 284 7.45 13.17 8.41
N PHE A 285 6.22 13.38 8.00
CA PHE A 285 5.17 13.97 8.84
C PHE A 285 3.93 13.08 8.80
N LEU A 286 3.24 12.95 9.92
CA LEU A 286 1.98 12.22 9.99
C LEU A 286 1.04 12.84 11.01
N SER A 287 -0.26 12.86 10.70
CA SER A 287 -1.35 13.16 11.64
C SER A 287 -2.53 12.23 11.40
N VAL A 288 -3.26 11.92 12.45
CA VAL A 288 -4.44 11.05 12.41
C VAL A 288 -5.68 11.85 12.78
N LEU A 289 -6.68 11.81 11.90
CA LEU A 289 -7.88 12.61 12.00
C LEU A 289 -9.12 11.71 11.88
N ARG A 290 -10.13 11.95 12.72
CA ARG A 290 -11.41 11.22 12.66
C ARG A 290 -12.47 12.10 12.05
N LYS A 291 -13.22 11.55 11.09
CA LYS A 291 -14.44 12.19 10.58
C LYS A 291 -15.51 12.15 11.66
N PRO A 292 -16.23 13.25 11.93
CA PRO A 292 -17.32 13.25 12.91
C PRO A 292 -18.34 12.14 12.63
N GLU A 293 -18.87 11.57 13.71
CA GLU A 293 -20.05 10.72 13.60
C GLU A 293 -21.26 11.58 13.28
N MET A 294 -22.20 11.05 12.51
CA MET A 294 -23.45 11.78 12.28
C MET A 294 -24.34 11.69 13.51
N ALA A 295 -24.80 12.83 13.99
CA ALA A 295 -25.82 12.90 15.04
C ALA A 295 -27.17 12.54 14.43
N GLY A 296 -27.71 11.34 14.72
CA GLY A 296 -29.06 10.90 14.31
C GLY A 296 -29.13 9.41 13.99
N GLU A 297 -30.28 8.80 14.25
CA GLU A 297 -30.57 7.37 14.08
C GLU A 297 -30.67 6.88 12.62
N ASP A 298 -30.29 7.67 11.64
CA ASP A 298 -30.22 7.22 10.25
C ASP A 298 -29.01 6.31 10.09
N SER A 299 -29.20 5.05 10.46
CA SER A 299 -28.20 4.01 10.26
C SER A 299 -27.91 3.90 8.77
N TYR A 300 -26.62 4.02 8.40
CA TYR A 300 -26.10 3.87 7.05
C TYR A 300 -26.49 2.56 6.35
N ALA A 301 -27.09 1.62 7.04
CA ALA A 301 -27.67 0.40 6.49
C ALA A 301 -28.71 0.64 5.39
N ASP A 302 -29.37 1.80 5.38
CA ASP A 302 -30.40 2.12 4.38
C ASP A 302 -29.86 2.79 3.11
N TYR A 303 -28.65 3.38 3.14
CA TYR A 303 -28.07 4.01 1.94
C TYR A 303 -27.42 3.01 0.98
N TYR A 304 -27.00 1.85 1.47
CA TYR A 304 -26.51 0.72 0.68
C TYR A 304 -27.27 -0.56 0.98
N SER A 305 -28.60 -0.55 0.79
CA SER A 305 -29.31 -1.79 0.52
C SER A 305 -28.89 -2.24 -0.90
N PHE A 306 -27.73 -2.89 -0.99
CA PHE A 306 -27.42 -3.67 -2.19
C PHE A 306 -28.59 -4.61 -2.43
N PRO A 307 -29.22 -4.61 -3.61
CA PRO A 307 -30.29 -5.54 -3.88
C PRO A 307 -29.71 -6.94 -3.67
N LYS A 308 -30.18 -7.63 -2.61
CA LYS A 308 -29.90 -9.06 -2.43
C LYS A 308 -30.23 -9.70 -3.76
N GLY A 309 -29.22 -10.25 -4.45
CA GLY A 309 -29.28 -10.72 -5.80
C GLY A 309 -30.51 -11.58 -6.05
N LYS A 310 -31.56 -10.99 -6.59
CA LYS A 310 -32.59 -11.72 -7.27
C LYS A 310 -31.93 -12.20 -8.56
N SER A 311 -31.79 -13.50 -8.69
CA SER A 311 -31.47 -14.15 -9.96
C SER A 311 -32.33 -13.49 -11.05
N ALA A 312 -31.70 -12.65 -11.87
CA ALA A 312 -32.38 -12.01 -12.99
C ALA A 312 -32.75 -13.09 -14.00
N GLY A 313 -33.99 -13.52 -13.95
CA GLY A 313 -34.61 -14.26 -15.03
C GLY A 313 -34.62 -13.40 -16.28
N LYS A 314 -33.72 -13.67 -17.21
CA LYS A 314 -33.66 -13.03 -18.53
C LYS A 314 -34.90 -13.37 -19.33
N LYS A 315 -35.72 -12.36 -19.63
CA LYS A 315 -36.52 -12.33 -20.86
C LYS A 315 -36.08 -11.15 -21.73
N GLY A 316 -35.41 -11.48 -22.83
CA GLY A 316 -35.58 -10.86 -24.12
C GLY A 316 -34.81 -9.60 -24.46
N LYS A 317 -33.70 -9.75 -25.26
CA LYS A 317 -33.70 -9.31 -26.68
C LYS A 317 -32.43 -9.84 -27.36
N LYS A 318 -32.61 -10.54 -28.44
CA LYS A 318 -31.56 -10.96 -29.39
C LYS A 318 -30.97 -9.71 -30.04
N GLY A 319 -29.66 -9.59 -29.99
CA GLY A 319 -28.90 -8.60 -30.74
C GLY A 319 -27.47 -8.47 -30.26
N GLY A 320 -26.49 -9.03 -30.95
CA GLY A 320 -25.06 -8.82 -30.77
C GLY A 320 -24.38 -9.91 -29.96
N GLY A 321 -23.48 -10.67 -30.62
CA GLY A 321 -22.79 -11.83 -30.12
C GLY A 321 -22.19 -11.65 -28.72
N ALA A 322 -22.67 -12.39 -27.76
CA ALA A 322 -22.02 -12.60 -26.49
C ALA A 322 -20.76 -13.43 -26.77
N SER A 323 -19.59 -12.79 -26.69
CA SER A 323 -18.33 -13.51 -26.55
C SER A 323 -18.44 -14.37 -25.29
N SER A 324 -18.65 -15.68 -25.47
CA SER A 324 -18.60 -16.65 -24.39
C SER A 324 -17.17 -16.55 -23.80
N SER A 325 -17.06 -16.35 -22.49
CA SER A 325 -15.77 -16.44 -21.79
C SER A 325 -15.07 -17.73 -22.23
N PRO A 326 -13.79 -17.70 -22.61
CA PRO A 326 -13.06 -18.92 -22.99
C PRO A 326 -12.87 -19.86 -21.79
N VAL A 327 -13.17 -19.40 -20.56
CA VAL A 327 -13.03 -20.16 -19.32
C VAL A 327 -14.19 -21.14 -19.16
N SER A 328 -13.87 -22.43 -19.20
CA SER A 328 -14.82 -23.51 -18.97
C SER A 328 -15.05 -23.80 -17.49
N LYS A 329 -16.12 -24.56 -17.17
CA LYS A 329 -16.33 -25.05 -15.79
C LYS A 329 -15.18 -25.97 -15.33
N GLU A 330 -14.56 -26.70 -16.24
CA GLU A 330 -13.43 -27.58 -15.97
C GLU A 330 -12.18 -26.74 -15.59
N ASN A 331 -11.93 -25.63 -16.33
CA ASN A 331 -10.86 -24.69 -16.00
C ASN A 331 -11.04 -24.09 -14.60
N MET A 332 -12.28 -23.68 -14.26
CA MET A 332 -12.60 -23.17 -12.93
C MET A 332 -12.37 -24.22 -11.84
N ALA A 333 -12.79 -25.46 -12.07
CA ALA A 333 -12.56 -26.56 -11.13
C ALA A 333 -11.07 -26.87 -10.96
N THR A 334 -10.30 -26.83 -12.05
CA THR A 334 -8.86 -27.03 -12.04
C THR A 334 -8.14 -25.92 -11.24
N ALA A 335 -8.49 -24.66 -11.52
CA ALA A 335 -7.97 -23.50 -10.76
C ALA A 335 -8.28 -23.64 -9.25
N GLY A 336 -9.48 -24.09 -8.91
CA GLY A 336 -9.86 -24.33 -7.51
C GLY A 336 -8.99 -25.37 -6.79
N LYS A 337 -8.50 -26.39 -7.50
CA LYS A 337 -7.59 -27.41 -6.95
C LYS A 337 -6.18 -26.87 -6.66
N TRP A 338 -5.82 -25.75 -7.25
CA TRP A 338 -4.53 -25.10 -7.02
C TRP A 338 -4.51 -24.26 -5.73
N LEU A 339 -5.69 -23.98 -5.19
CA LEU A 339 -5.82 -23.21 -3.94
C LEU A 339 -5.76 -24.14 -2.73
N HIS A 340 -5.21 -23.59 -1.64
CA HIS A 340 -5.18 -24.26 -0.34
C HIS A 340 -6.61 -24.56 0.14
N ASP A 341 -6.82 -25.71 0.80
CA ASP A 341 -8.15 -26.14 1.24
C ASP A 341 -8.82 -25.15 2.21
N GLU A 342 -8.02 -24.42 3.01
CA GLU A 342 -8.49 -23.36 3.91
C GLU A 342 -9.05 -22.13 3.19
N CYS A 343 -8.82 -22.01 1.87
CA CYS A 343 -9.37 -20.95 1.04
C CYS A 343 -10.84 -21.21 0.66
N ALA A 344 -11.32 -22.44 0.84
CA ALA A 344 -12.70 -22.80 0.55
C ALA A 344 -13.67 -21.98 1.41
N GLY A 345 -14.62 -21.29 0.75
CA GLY A 345 -15.58 -20.39 1.43
C GLY A 345 -15.02 -19.03 1.86
N LYS A 346 -13.69 -18.83 1.83
CA LYS A 346 -13.08 -17.51 2.06
C LYS A 346 -12.85 -16.73 0.76
N TYR A 347 -12.55 -17.42 -0.32
CA TYR A 347 -12.26 -16.84 -1.63
C TYR A 347 -13.20 -17.39 -2.70
N VAL A 348 -13.63 -16.50 -3.59
CA VAL A 348 -14.40 -16.83 -4.77
C VAL A 348 -13.53 -16.73 -6.00
N LEU A 349 -13.65 -17.73 -6.90
CA LEU A 349 -13.05 -17.68 -8.22
C LEU A 349 -14.01 -17.01 -9.20
N SER A 350 -13.50 -16.08 -9.99
CA SER A 350 -14.23 -15.41 -11.05
C SER A 350 -13.39 -15.37 -12.33
N ALA A 351 -14.07 -15.42 -13.48
CA ALA A 351 -13.42 -15.31 -14.78
C ALA A 351 -13.58 -13.89 -15.33
N GLU A 352 -12.46 -13.28 -15.75
CA GLU A 352 -12.42 -11.99 -16.45
C GLU A 352 -11.68 -12.20 -17.79
N GLY A 353 -12.44 -12.24 -18.87
CA GLY A 353 -11.87 -12.64 -20.17
C GLY A 353 -11.34 -14.08 -20.14
N ALA A 354 -10.05 -14.26 -20.36
CA ALA A 354 -9.36 -15.55 -20.29
C ALA A 354 -8.74 -15.84 -18.92
N GLU A 355 -8.72 -14.87 -18.02
CA GLU A 355 -8.09 -14.98 -16.71
C GLU A 355 -9.07 -15.44 -15.64
N ILE A 356 -8.55 -16.22 -14.68
CA ILE A 356 -9.26 -16.63 -13.47
C ILE A 356 -8.60 -15.94 -12.28
N HIS A 357 -9.41 -15.24 -11.47
CA HIS A 357 -8.97 -14.53 -10.29
C HIS A 357 -9.62 -15.11 -9.04
N ALA A 358 -8.85 -15.13 -7.94
CA ALA A 358 -9.35 -15.40 -6.59
C ALA A 358 -9.49 -14.06 -5.83
N PHE A 359 -10.68 -13.85 -5.24
CA PHE A 359 -10.98 -12.63 -4.48
C PHE A 359 -11.69 -12.96 -3.16
N PRO A 360 -11.49 -12.20 -2.06
CA PRO A 360 -12.17 -12.45 -0.80
C PRO A 360 -13.69 -12.39 -0.98
N GLN A 361 -14.39 -13.48 -0.62
CA GLN A 361 -15.82 -13.61 -0.82
C GLN A 361 -16.62 -12.53 -0.08
N GLN A 362 -16.19 -12.15 1.10
CA GLN A 362 -16.83 -11.15 1.93
C GLN A 362 -16.78 -9.72 1.35
N CYS A 363 -15.84 -9.44 0.42
CA CYS A 363 -15.63 -8.13 -0.18
C CYS A 363 -16.08 -8.04 -1.65
N VAL A 364 -16.88 -9.02 -2.12
CA VAL A 364 -17.36 -9.05 -3.51
C VAL A 364 -18.29 -7.87 -3.82
N ALA A 365 -19.09 -7.46 -2.84
CA ALA A 365 -19.98 -6.30 -2.99
C ALA A 365 -19.20 -4.99 -3.14
N GLU A 366 -18.16 -4.82 -2.34
CA GLU A 366 -17.23 -3.68 -2.43
C GLU A 366 -16.51 -3.63 -3.77
N LEU A 367 -16.04 -4.79 -4.25
CA LEU A 367 -15.41 -4.87 -5.57
C LEU A 367 -16.40 -4.51 -6.69
N ALA A 368 -17.64 -4.99 -6.61
CA ALA A 368 -18.68 -4.68 -7.60
C ALA A 368 -18.97 -3.17 -7.63
N ALA A 369 -19.07 -2.52 -6.48
CA ALA A 369 -19.26 -1.08 -6.37
C ALA A 369 -18.07 -0.31 -6.96
N MET A 370 -16.84 -0.70 -6.63
CA MET A 370 -15.64 -0.08 -7.19
C MET A 370 -15.58 -0.21 -8.72
N LYS A 371 -15.87 -1.37 -9.27
CA LYS A 371 -15.86 -1.61 -10.73
C LYS A 371 -16.90 -0.78 -11.50
N GLN A 372 -17.95 -0.28 -10.84
CA GLN A 372 -18.94 0.59 -11.46
C GLN A 372 -18.45 2.04 -11.62
N HIS A 373 -17.57 2.49 -10.73
CA HIS A 373 -17.17 3.90 -10.63
C HIS A 373 -15.69 4.15 -10.84
N LEU A 374 -14.85 3.14 -10.61
CA LEU A 374 -13.39 3.25 -10.66
C LEU A 374 -12.78 2.37 -11.74
N ARG A 375 -11.63 2.80 -12.22
CA ARG A 375 -10.77 1.96 -13.03
C ARG A 375 -9.98 1.04 -12.11
N VAL A 376 -10.40 -0.22 -12.02
CA VAL A 376 -9.69 -1.29 -11.31
C VAL A 376 -8.59 -1.86 -12.21
N VAL A 377 -7.36 -1.86 -11.73
CA VAL A 377 -6.17 -2.40 -12.42
C VAL A 377 -5.99 -3.87 -12.07
N GLN A 378 -6.19 -4.21 -10.80
CA GLN A 378 -6.04 -5.56 -10.25
C GLN A 378 -6.99 -5.75 -9.08
N ALA A 379 -7.59 -6.94 -8.98
CA ALA A 379 -8.40 -7.32 -7.82
C ALA A 379 -8.05 -8.75 -7.39
N GLY A 380 -7.61 -8.90 -6.14
CA GLY A 380 -7.16 -10.19 -5.62
C GLY A 380 -5.94 -10.74 -6.36
N VAL A 381 -5.93 -12.03 -6.61
CA VAL A 381 -4.80 -12.76 -7.21
C VAL A 381 -5.24 -13.45 -8.49
N ALA A 382 -4.51 -13.21 -9.57
CA ALA A 382 -4.65 -14.00 -10.79
C ALA A 382 -4.17 -15.44 -10.53
N VAL A 383 -5.05 -16.41 -10.71
CA VAL A 383 -4.80 -17.84 -10.48
C VAL A 383 -4.27 -18.51 -11.73
N GLY A 384 -4.85 -18.19 -12.88
CA GLY A 384 -4.44 -18.76 -14.16
C GLY A 384 -5.09 -18.09 -15.35
N GLU A 385 -4.55 -18.38 -16.55
CA GLU A 385 -5.03 -17.86 -17.82
C GLU A 385 -5.32 -19.02 -18.78
N VAL A 386 -6.46 -18.99 -19.45
CA VAL A 386 -6.81 -20.01 -20.47
C VAL A 386 -6.21 -19.62 -21.82
N LYS A 387 -5.33 -20.48 -22.35
CA LYS A 387 -4.74 -20.36 -23.70
C LYS A 387 -5.13 -21.58 -24.55
N GLY A 388 -6.04 -21.36 -25.48
CA GLY A 388 -6.63 -22.47 -26.26
C GLY A 388 -7.48 -23.37 -25.35
N LYS A 389 -7.03 -24.60 -25.11
CA LYS A 389 -7.68 -25.55 -24.18
C LYS A 389 -7.01 -25.64 -22.80
N ASP A 390 -5.81 -25.12 -22.70
CA ASP A 390 -4.98 -25.28 -21.51
C ASP A 390 -5.18 -24.15 -20.54
N LEU A 391 -5.23 -24.46 -19.25
CA LEU A 391 -5.15 -23.50 -18.17
C LEU A 391 -3.68 -23.38 -17.70
N ILE A 392 -3.13 -22.20 -17.88
CA ILE A 392 -1.75 -21.86 -17.49
C ILE A 392 -1.78 -21.19 -16.14
N PRO A 393 -1.05 -21.69 -15.11
CA PRO A 393 -0.99 -21.07 -13.81
C PRO A 393 -0.31 -19.68 -13.89
N ALA A 394 -0.89 -18.70 -13.22
CA ALA A 394 -0.36 -17.35 -13.21
C ALA A 394 0.81 -17.22 -12.22
N HIS A 395 1.79 -16.39 -12.57
CA HIS A 395 2.90 -16.08 -11.66
C HIS A 395 2.42 -15.48 -10.31
N ALA A 396 1.36 -14.69 -10.34
CA ALA A 396 0.77 -14.11 -9.14
C ALA A 396 0.32 -15.17 -8.12
N LEU A 397 -0.16 -16.34 -8.59
CA LEU A 397 -0.49 -17.46 -7.71
C LEU A 397 0.77 -18.00 -7.02
N ALA A 398 1.89 -18.16 -7.75
CA ALA A 398 3.16 -18.59 -7.17
C ALA A 398 3.70 -17.61 -6.12
N MET A 399 3.41 -16.30 -6.28
CA MET A 399 3.79 -15.27 -5.32
C MET A 399 2.86 -15.21 -4.09
N SER A 400 1.67 -15.81 -4.15
CA SER A 400 0.70 -15.75 -3.05
C SER A 400 0.98 -16.82 -1.98
N ALA A 401 1.49 -16.37 -0.83
CA ALA A 401 1.79 -17.26 0.28
C ALA A 401 0.54 -17.87 0.96
N LEU A 402 -0.63 -17.27 0.77
CA LEU A 402 -1.88 -17.71 1.41
C LEU A 402 -2.76 -18.56 0.50
N LEU A 403 -2.68 -18.40 -0.81
CA LEU A 403 -3.60 -19.06 -1.73
C LEU A 403 -3.04 -20.36 -2.32
N LEU A 404 -1.75 -20.38 -2.64
CA LEU A 404 -1.16 -21.50 -3.35
C LEU A 404 -1.09 -22.74 -2.46
N ARG A 405 -1.66 -23.83 -2.94
CA ARG A 405 -1.49 -25.15 -2.35
C ARG A 405 -0.10 -25.71 -2.69
N GLN A 406 0.68 -26.04 -1.67
CA GLN A 406 2.11 -26.34 -1.81
C GLN A 406 2.42 -27.62 -2.61
N ASP A 407 1.52 -28.59 -2.61
CA ASP A 407 1.71 -29.94 -3.21
C ASP A 407 1.19 -30.05 -4.65
N VAL A 408 0.65 -28.97 -5.21
CA VAL A 408 0.02 -29.00 -6.56
C VAL A 408 1.04 -28.95 -7.68
N PHE A 409 2.11 -28.21 -7.49
CA PHE A 409 3.19 -28.09 -8.47
C PHE A 409 4.48 -28.68 -7.90
N ALA A 410 5.25 -29.32 -8.78
CA ALA A 410 6.59 -29.74 -8.43
C ALA A 410 7.46 -28.51 -8.12
N THR A 411 8.42 -28.67 -7.23
CA THR A 411 9.35 -27.62 -6.80
C THR A 411 10.78 -28.01 -7.14
N GLU A 412 11.56 -27.07 -7.64
CA GLU A 412 12.99 -27.22 -7.87
C GLU A 412 13.75 -26.06 -7.20
N ALA A 413 14.73 -26.42 -6.38
CA ALA A 413 15.64 -25.44 -5.81
C ALA A 413 16.65 -24.98 -6.87
N VAL A 414 16.86 -23.67 -6.96
CA VAL A 414 17.80 -23.08 -7.92
C VAL A 414 18.99 -22.44 -7.20
N SER A 415 20.16 -22.48 -7.85
CA SER A 415 21.32 -21.72 -7.37
C SER A 415 21.09 -20.20 -7.56
N TYR A 416 21.97 -19.40 -6.96
CA TYR A 416 21.94 -17.95 -7.14
C TYR A 416 22.04 -17.57 -8.63
N GLU A 417 22.97 -18.16 -9.40
CA GLU A 417 23.18 -17.91 -10.82
C GLU A 417 21.91 -18.25 -11.63
N GLN A 418 21.28 -19.38 -11.31
CA GLN A 418 20.03 -19.81 -11.96
C GLN A 418 18.89 -18.85 -11.60
N ALA A 419 18.78 -18.40 -10.36
CA ALA A 419 17.77 -17.43 -9.94
C ALA A 419 17.95 -16.10 -10.68
N ILE A 420 19.18 -15.60 -10.81
CA ILE A 420 19.48 -14.37 -11.56
C ILE A 420 19.18 -14.55 -13.07
N ALA A 421 19.53 -15.69 -13.67
CA ALA A 421 19.19 -15.99 -15.06
C ALA A 421 17.66 -15.98 -15.28
N TYR A 422 16.91 -16.63 -14.37
CA TYR A 422 15.44 -16.61 -14.42
C TYR A 422 14.88 -15.18 -14.33
N LEU A 423 15.38 -14.35 -13.40
CA LEU A 423 14.95 -12.96 -13.25
C LEU A 423 15.26 -12.11 -14.49
N ARG A 424 16.31 -12.44 -15.24
CA ARG A 424 16.65 -11.84 -16.54
C ARG A 424 15.83 -12.38 -17.70
N LYS A 425 14.89 -13.32 -17.46
CA LYS A 425 14.12 -14.04 -18.48
C LYS A 425 14.99 -14.88 -19.42
N GLU A 426 16.13 -15.34 -18.95
CA GLU A 426 17.01 -16.28 -19.62
C GLU A 426 16.55 -17.73 -19.38
N ALA A 427 16.92 -18.64 -20.27
CA ALA A 427 16.63 -20.05 -20.09
C ALA A 427 17.45 -20.61 -18.91
N VAL A 428 16.76 -21.31 -18.01
CA VAL A 428 17.40 -22.00 -16.87
C VAL A 428 17.42 -23.49 -17.14
N THR A 429 18.59 -24.11 -17.05
CA THR A 429 18.74 -25.56 -17.14
C THR A 429 18.48 -26.17 -15.79
N LEU A 430 17.43 -26.99 -15.69
CA LEU A 430 17.12 -27.78 -14.50
C LEU A 430 17.75 -29.19 -14.59
N PRO A 431 17.87 -29.92 -13.46
CA PRO A 431 18.34 -31.30 -13.46
C PRO A 431 17.50 -32.18 -14.38
N ALA A 432 18.11 -33.21 -14.97
CA ALA A 432 17.40 -34.17 -15.85
C ALA A 432 16.26 -34.92 -15.12
N THR A 433 16.29 -34.93 -13.79
CA THR A 433 15.26 -35.50 -12.90
C THR A 433 14.08 -34.57 -12.69
N ALA A 434 14.18 -33.27 -13.07
CA ALA A 434 13.10 -32.32 -12.91
C ALA A 434 11.85 -32.80 -13.69
N PRO A 435 10.66 -32.72 -13.08
CA PRO A 435 9.42 -33.15 -13.74
C PRO A 435 9.06 -32.25 -14.90
N ARG A 436 8.38 -32.81 -15.88
CA ARG A 436 7.83 -32.03 -17.01
C ARG A 436 6.58 -31.28 -16.57
N GLY A 437 6.37 -30.09 -17.12
CA GLY A 437 5.20 -29.25 -16.86
C GLY A 437 5.57 -27.96 -16.13
N TYR A 438 4.62 -27.46 -15.33
CA TYR A 438 4.85 -26.25 -14.52
C TYR A 438 5.59 -26.63 -13.24
N VAL A 439 6.66 -25.91 -12.97
CA VAL A 439 7.53 -26.13 -11.81
C VAL A 439 7.69 -24.81 -11.04
N LEU A 440 7.55 -24.87 -9.72
CA LEU A 440 7.87 -23.75 -8.84
C LEU A 440 9.38 -23.73 -8.62
N LEU A 441 10.03 -22.65 -8.97
CA LEU A 441 11.43 -22.42 -8.64
C LEU A 441 11.52 -21.85 -7.23
N THR A 442 12.37 -22.41 -6.40
CA THR A 442 12.62 -21.97 -5.01
C THR A 442 14.09 -21.62 -4.83
N TYR A 443 14.33 -20.59 -3.99
CA TYR A 443 15.68 -20.12 -3.67
C TYR A 443 15.86 -20.01 -2.16
#